data_e1e9bc9923e43f7e4b11498b1b795d2e
#
_entry.id   e1e9bc9923e43f7e4b11498b1b795d2e
#
_cell.length_a   1.000
_cell.length_b   1.000
_cell.length_c   1.000
_cell.angle_alpha   90.00
_cell.angle_beta   90.00
_cell.angle_gamma   90.00
#
_symmetry.space_group_name_H-M   'P 1'
#
loop_
_entity.id
_entity.type
_entity.pdbx_description
1 polymer ?
#
loop_
_entity_poly.entity_id
_entity_poly.type
_entity_poly.pdbx_seq_one_letter_code
_entity_poly.pdbx_strand_id
1 'polypeptide(L)'
;MQEIILPDNIKPALEWVNNRILQKVSPERKHGLAQSRFCGALDDWAVANGAGTAVPEWRFQVQPPGEIRRTLVPDVAFLSYERMPQSEQERIALPTIAPDAVVEVLSRDDGSRDVEEKIRVYLAAGTNVVFVVDPDERTVRVCDSDGQSVLGEEDDVAHRSLPGLRFPVRTLFASPPQRSL
;
A
#
# COMPACT_ATOMS: atom_id res chain seq x y z
N MET A 1 -20.17 -13.86 12.53
CA MET A 1 -19.27 -13.37 11.45
C MET A 1 -17.91 -13.93 11.75
N GLN A 2 -17.30 -14.69 10.84
CA GLN A 2 -15.96 -15.22 11.07
C GLN A 2 -14.91 -14.14 10.76
N GLU A 3 -13.94 -13.99 11.65
CA GLU A 3 -12.79 -13.11 11.44
C GLU A 3 -11.49 -13.84 11.81
N ILE A 4 -10.39 -13.46 11.17
CA ILE A 4 -9.06 -13.98 11.46
C ILE A 4 -8.24 -12.82 12.03
N ILE A 5 -7.98 -12.90 13.33
CA ILE A 5 -7.18 -11.92 14.06
C ILE A 5 -5.78 -12.52 14.24
N LEU A 6 -4.79 -11.89 13.63
CA LEU A 6 -3.39 -12.31 13.77
C LEU A 6 -2.71 -11.52 14.90
N PRO A 7 -1.76 -12.14 15.62
CA PRO A 7 -0.98 -11.46 16.66
C PRO A 7 -0.29 -10.20 16.14
N ASP A 8 -0.23 -9.16 16.96
CA ASP A 8 0.37 -7.86 16.63
C ASP A 8 1.79 -7.68 17.16
N ASN A 9 2.22 -8.56 18.05
CA ASN A 9 3.54 -8.57 18.67
C ASN A 9 4.59 -9.38 17.90
N ILE A 10 4.21 -10.00 16.77
CA ILE A 10 5.13 -10.75 15.89
C ILE A 10 5.73 -9.81 14.85
N LYS A 11 7.05 -9.88 14.72
CA LYS A 11 7.83 -9.11 13.72
C LYS A 11 8.74 -10.06 12.93
N PRO A 12 8.81 -9.92 11.60
CA PRO A 12 7.96 -9.10 10.72
C PRO A 12 6.47 -9.43 10.82
N ALA A 13 5.61 -8.48 10.44
CA ALA A 13 4.16 -8.59 10.60
C ALA A 13 3.56 -9.80 9.85
N LEU A 14 2.42 -10.29 10.35
CA LEU A 14 1.68 -11.40 9.75
C LEU A 14 0.48 -10.89 8.96
N GLU A 15 0.20 -11.55 7.83
CA GLU A 15 -0.94 -11.31 6.95
C GLU A 15 -1.72 -12.62 6.72
N TRP A 16 -3.00 -12.53 6.36
CA TRP A 16 -3.81 -13.68 5.93
C TRP A 16 -4.10 -13.57 4.44
N VAL A 17 -3.42 -14.40 3.65
CA VAL A 17 -3.48 -14.39 2.18
C VAL A 17 -3.63 -15.83 1.69
N ASN A 18 -4.48 -16.06 0.70
CA ASN A 18 -4.70 -17.39 0.11
C ASN A 18 -4.96 -18.50 1.15
N ASN A 19 -5.79 -18.20 2.17
CA ASN A 19 -6.15 -19.12 3.26
C ASN A 19 -4.95 -19.62 4.10
N ARG A 20 -3.89 -18.84 4.20
CA ARG A 20 -2.71 -19.15 5.03
C ARG A 20 -2.12 -17.90 5.66
N ILE A 21 -1.38 -18.11 6.74
CA ILE A 21 -0.59 -17.04 7.35
C ILE A 21 0.70 -16.87 6.54
N LEU A 22 0.94 -15.63 6.09
CA LEU A 22 2.21 -15.19 5.53
C LEU A 22 2.90 -14.26 6.51
N GLN A 23 4.20 -14.40 6.64
CA GLN A 23 5.03 -13.43 7.34
C GLN A 23 5.72 -12.53 6.32
N LYS A 24 5.62 -11.21 6.49
CA LYS A 24 6.34 -10.27 5.63
C LYS A 24 7.83 -10.54 5.72
N VAL A 25 8.53 -10.53 4.60
CA VAL A 25 10.00 -10.62 4.57
C VAL A 25 10.62 -9.28 4.92
N SER A 26 11.82 -9.32 5.49
CA SER A 26 12.60 -8.10 5.73
C SER A 26 12.95 -7.45 4.39
N PRO A 27 12.68 -6.15 4.19
CA PRO A 27 12.85 -5.52 2.90
C PRO A 27 14.33 -5.40 2.49
N GLU A 28 14.63 -5.72 1.24
CA GLU A 28 15.90 -5.38 0.62
C GLU A 28 15.99 -3.84 0.39
N ARG A 29 17.23 -3.34 0.13
CA ARG A 29 17.48 -1.90 -0.08
C ARG A 29 16.57 -1.29 -1.16
N LYS A 30 16.38 -1.98 -2.30
CA LYS A 30 15.52 -1.47 -3.40
C LYS A 30 14.07 -1.34 -2.98
N HIS A 31 13.55 -2.36 -2.29
CA HIS A 31 12.19 -2.38 -1.74
C HIS A 31 12.01 -1.22 -0.75
N GLY A 32 12.86 -1.13 0.28
CA GLY A 32 12.75 -0.08 1.30
C GLY A 32 12.90 1.33 0.73
N LEU A 33 13.71 1.53 -0.33
CA LEU A 33 13.85 2.81 -1.01
C LEU A 33 12.55 3.21 -1.73
N ALA A 34 11.95 2.29 -2.50
CA ALA A 34 10.70 2.53 -3.20
C ALA A 34 9.55 2.79 -2.22
N GLN A 35 9.43 1.96 -1.18
CA GLN A 35 8.45 2.13 -0.10
C GLN A 35 8.55 3.51 0.57
N SER A 36 9.75 3.89 0.99
CA SER A 36 9.99 5.18 1.66
C SER A 36 9.63 6.38 0.78
N ARG A 37 9.97 6.33 -0.52
CA ARG A 37 9.69 7.43 -1.45
C ARG A 37 8.23 7.52 -1.82
N PHE A 38 7.57 6.39 -2.04
CA PHE A 38 6.15 6.40 -2.31
C PHE A 38 5.37 6.92 -1.09
N CYS A 39 5.75 6.44 0.11
CA CYS A 39 5.16 6.92 1.35
C CYS A 39 5.36 8.44 1.51
N GLY A 40 6.58 8.94 1.27
CA GLY A 40 6.87 10.38 1.34
C GLY A 40 6.03 11.20 0.36
N ALA A 41 5.90 10.76 -0.89
CA ALA A 41 5.09 11.46 -1.89
C ALA A 41 3.59 11.50 -1.52
N LEU A 42 3.05 10.39 -0.99
CA LEU A 42 1.68 10.34 -0.49
C LEU A 42 1.48 11.22 0.75
N ASP A 43 2.43 11.20 1.68
CA ASP A 43 2.36 11.99 2.92
C ASP A 43 2.44 13.48 2.62
N ASP A 44 3.41 13.92 1.81
CA ASP A 44 3.54 15.31 1.37
C ASP A 44 2.25 15.82 0.71
N TRP A 45 1.66 15.00 -0.18
CA TRP A 45 0.39 15.33 -0.82
C TRP A 45 -0.77 15.37 0.20
N ALA A 46 -0.86 14.39 1.09
CA ALA A 46 -1.92 14.29 2.09
C ALA A 46 -1.89 15.47 3.05
N VAL A 47 -0.70 15.86 3.52
CA VAL A 47 -0.49 17.02 4.39
C VAL A 47 -0.86 18.32 3.67
N ALA A 48 -0.38 18.51 2.44
CA ALA A 48 -0.67 19.71 1.65
C ALA A 48 -2.16 19.95 1.40
N ASN A 49 -2.95 18.87 1.33
CA ASN A 49 -4.38 18.90 1.05
C ASN A 49 -5.27 18.69 2.29
N GLY A 50 -4.69 18.41 3.47
CA GLY A 50 -5.45 18.02 4.67
C GLY A 50 -6.32 16.77 4.40
N ALA A 51 -5.83 15.84 3.54
CA ALA A 51 -6.65 14.81 2.97
C ALA A 51 -6.76 13.54 3.83
N GLY A 52 -5.77 13.25 4.66
CA GLY A 52 -5.71 12.02 5.43
C GLY A 52 -4.31 11.72 5.94
N THR A 53 -4.06 10.45 6.25
CA THR A 53 -2.79 9.97 6.79
C THR A 53 -2.19 8.90 5.86
N ALA A 54 -0.93 9.06 5.47
CA ALA A 54 -0.16 8.05 4.75
C ALA A 54 0.88 7.43 5.69
N VAL A 55 0.85 6.11 5.87
CA VAL A 55 1.71 5.41 6.84
C VAL A 55 2.27 4.13 6.23
N PRO A 56 3.57 3.82 6.43
CA PRO A 56 4.13 2.53 6.06
C PRO A 56 3.68 1.44 7.05
N GLU A 57 3.45 0.24 6.53
CA GLU A 57 3.15 -0.97 7.32
C GLU A 57 1.98 -0.83 8.31
N TRP A 58 1.03 0.04 8.02
CA TRP A 58 -0.18 0.17 8.82
C TRP A 58 -1.10 -1.03 8.57
N ARG A 59 -1.42 -1.72 9.62
CA ARG A 59 -2.19 -2.96 9.59
C ARG A 59 -3.69 -2.66 9.55
N PHE A 60 -4.43 -3.35 8.68
CA PHE A 60 -5.87 -3.24 8.52
C PHE A 60 -6.56 -4.58 8.66
N GLN A 61 -7.79 -4.55 9.18
CA GLN A 61 -8.72 -5.67 9.18
C GLN A 61 -9.74 -5.45 8.06
N VAL A 62 -9.43 -5.92 6.85
CA VAL A 62 -10.30 -5.72 5.67
C VAL A 62 -11.29 -6.87 5.50
N GLN A 63 -12.46 -6.55 4.97
CA GLN A 63 -13.53 -7.53 4.73
C GLN A 63 -14.22 -7.29 3.40
N PRO A 64 -13.87 -8.04 2.34
CA PRO A 64 -14.68 -8.07 1.12
C PRO A 64 -16.12 -8.53 1.42
N PRO A 65 -17.13 -8.05 0.67
CA PRO A 65 -18.51 -8.49 0.83
C PRO A 65 -18.64 -10.02 0.70
N GLY A 66 -19.29 -10.65 1.69
CA GLY A 66 -19.50 -12.09 1.71
C GLY A 66 -18.30 -12.93 2.12
N GLU A 67 -17.16 -12.31 2.38
CA GLU A 67 -15.95 -13.00 2.81
C GLU A 67 -15.65 -12.81 4.29
N ILE A 68 -14.68 -13.57 4.80
CA ILE A 68 -14.15 -13.42 6.15
C ILE A 68 -13.36 -12.10 6.27
N ARG A 69 -13.42 -11.49 7.47
CA ARG A 69 -12.53 -10.40 7.81
C ARG A 69 -11.12 -10.93 8.03
N ARG A 70 -10.12 -10.26 7.45
CA ARG A 70 -8.72 -10.71 7.52
C ARG A 70 -7.74 -9.56 7.69
N THR A 71 -6.61 -9.87 8.32
CA THR A 71 -5.53 -8.92 8.50
C THR A 71 -4.67 -8.83 7.25
N LEU A 72 -4.46 -7.60 6.74
CA LEU A 72 -3.46 -7.27 5.73
C LEU A 72 -2.58 -6.12 6.20
N VAL A 73 -1.34 -6.08 5.72
CA VAL A 73 -0.33 -5.09 6.08
C VAL A 73 0.32 -4.57 4.80
N PRO A 74 -0.25 -3.55 4.15
CA PRO A 74 0.36 -2.98 2.95
C PRO A 74 1.71 -2.34 3.27
N ASP A 75 2.59 -2.25 2.27
CA ASP A 75 3.86 -1.54 2.44
C ASP A 75 3.64 -0.05 2.69
N VAL A 76 2.64 0.56 2.05
CA VAL A 76 2.12 1.89 2.40
C VAL A 76 0.59 1.89 2.30
N ALA A 77 -0.08 2.52 3.24
CA ALA A 77 -1.51 2.79 3.19
C ALA A 77 -1.79 4.28 3.30
N PHE A 78 -2.80 4.75 2.56
CA PHE A 78 -3.39 6.05 2.75
C PHE A 78 -4.85 5.88 3.18
N LEU A 79 -5.23 6.53 4.27
CA LEU A 79 -6.60 6.57 4.78
C LEU A 79 -7.05 8.03 4.87
N SER A 80 -8.13 8.36 4.14
CA SER A 80 -8.66 9.72 4.09
C SER A 80 -9.41 10.10 5.38
N TYR A 81 -9.40 11.39 5.72
CA TYR A 81 -10.22 11.92 6.80
C TYR A 81 -11.72 11.93 6.45
N GLU A 82 -12.06 11.81 5.17
CA GLU A 82 -13.44 11.61 4.73
C GLU A 82 -13.94 10.22 5.11
N ARG A 83 -13.10 9.18 4.94
CA ARG A 83 -13.45 7.79 5.27
C ARG A 83 -13.40 7.51 6.76
N MET A 84 -12.44 8.10 7.46
CA MET A 84 -12.28 8.02 8.91
C MET A 84 -11.74 9.34 9.44
N PRO A 85 -12.47 10.07 10.30
CA PRO A 85 -12.01 11.34 10.87
C PRO A 85 -10.64 11.23 11.54
N GLN A 86 -9.82 12.29 11.48
CA GLN A 86 -8.49 12.34 12.07
C GLN A 86 -8.48 11.87 13.54
N SER A 87 -9.40 12.39 14.35
CA SER A 87 -9.50 12.05 15.77
C SER A 87 -9.77 10.56 16.04
N GLU A 88 -10.35 9.86 15.08
CA GLU A 88 -10.55 8.40 15.14
C GLU A 88 -9.29 7.67 14.69
N GLN A 89 -8.65 8.11 13.59
CA GLN A 89 -7.39 7.54 13.13
C GLN A 89 -6.30 7.59 14.21
N GLU A 90 -6.22 8.67 14.99
CA GLU A 90 -5.26 8.84 16.09
C GLU A 90 -5.47 7.84 17.26
N ARG A 91 -6.66 7.28 17.39
CA ARG A 91 -7.00 6.36 18.49
C ARG A 91 -6.99 4.89 18.08
N ILE A 92 -7.12 4.61 16.78
CA ILE A 92 -7.29 3.24 16.31
C ILE A 92 -5.97 2.64 15.83
N ALA A 93 -5.53 1.57 16.50
CA ALA A 93 -4.33 0.86 16.08
C ALA A 93 -4.58 -0.08 14.88
N LEU A 94 -5.81 -0.57 14.74
CA LEU A 94 -6.19 -1.59 13.76
C LEU A 94 -7.54 -1.24 13.14
N PRO A 95 -7.56 -0.39 12.08
CA PRO A 95 -8.80 -0.06 11.38
C PRO A 95 -9.50 -1.29 10.80
N THR A 96 -10.84 -1.31 10.89
CA THR A 96 -11.69 -2.39 10.36
C THR A 96 -12.36 -2.02 9.03
N ILE A 97 -11.86 -0.99 8.39
CA ILE A 97 -12.23 -0.52 7.05
C ILE A 97 -11.03 -0.64 6.11
N ALA A 98 -11.29 -0.67 4.80
CA ALA A 98 -10.20 -0.65 3.83
C ALA A 98 -9.60 0.76 3.71
N PRO A 99 -8.28 0.91 3.53
CA PRO A 99 -7.67 2.20 3.20
C PRO A 99 -8.11 2.69 1.82
N ASP A 100 -8.01 4.00 1.56
CA ASP A 100 -8.36 4.57 0.24
C ASP A 100 -7.38 4.17 -0.85
N ALA A 101 -6.09 4.16 -0.53
CA ALA A 101 -5.05 3.71 -1.42
C ALA A 101 -4.06 2.80 -0.71
N VAL A 102 -3.52 1.84 -1.45
CA VAL A 102 -2.53 0.87 -1.01
C VAL A 102 -1.34 0.87 -1.96
N VAL A 103 -0.16 0.72 -1.40
CA VAL A 103 1.07 0.41 -2.15
C VAL A 103 1.61 -0.92 -1.65
N GLU A 104 1.86 -1.83 -2.58
CA GLU A 104 2.63 -3.06 -2.37
C GLU A 104 3.90 -2.95 -3.20
N VAL A 105 5.05 -3.15 -2.60
CA VAL A 105 6.34 -3.14 -3.28
C VAL A 105 6.81 -4.57 -3.41
N LEU A 106 7.04 -5.03 -4.64
CA LEU A 106 7.43 -6.42 -4.88
C LEU A 106 8.83 -6.71 -4.34
N SER A 107 8.98 -7.87 -3.75
CA SER A 107 10.25 -8.50 -3.42
C SER A 107 10.44 -9.76 -4.28
N ARG A 108 11.68 -10.26 -4.36
CA ARG A 108 12.00 -11.46 -5.16
C ARG A 108 11.27 -12.71 -4.71
N ASP A 109 10.89 -12.76 -3.44
CA ASP A 109 10.24 -13.91 -2.82
C ASP A 109 8.71 -13.84 -2.88
N ASP A 110 8.14 -12.74 -3.41
CA ASP A 110 6.70 -12.58 -3.51
C ASP A 110 6.12 -13.51 -4.58
N GLY A 111 5.23 -14.39 -4.14
CA GLY A 111 4.45 -15.22 -5.05
C GLY A 111 3.44 -14.37 -5.81
N SER A 112 3.44 -14.41 -7.15
CA SER A 112 2.49 -13.67 -7.98
C SER A 112 1.02 -13.87 -7.56
N ARG A 113 0.67 -15.08 -7.12
CA ARG A 113 -0.69 -15.40 -6.64
C ARG A 113 -1.05 -14.68 -5.35
N ASP A 114 -0.09 -14.46 -4.46
CA ASP A 114 -0.33 -13.77 -3.19
C ASP A 114 -0.53 -12.26 -3.42
N VAL A 115 0.24 -11.69 -4.35
CA VAL A 115 0.08 -10.29 -4.77
C VAL A 115 -1.30 -10.07 -5.42
N GLU A 116 -1.69 -10.94 -6.37
CA GLU A 116 -3.01 -10.84 -7.02
C GLU A 116 -4.17 -10.99 -6.02
N GLU A 117 -4.04 -11.89 -5.05
CA GLU A 117 -5.05 -12.04 -3.99
C GLU A 117 -5.14 -10.80 -3.10
N LYS A 118 -4.02 -10.18 -2.73
CA LYS A 118 -4.02 -8.92 -1.96
C LYS A 118 -4.73 -7.82 -2.74
N ILE A 119 -4.38 -7.62 -4.03
CA ILE A 119 -5.04 -6.63 -4.89
C ILE A 119 -6.55 -6.85 -4.92
N ARG A 120 -6.98 -8.09 -5.19
CA ARG A 120 -8.38 -8.47 -5.23
C ARG A 120 -9.09 -8.13 -3.91
N VAL A 121 -8.49 -8.52 -2.80
CA VAL A 121 -9.06 -8.31 -1.46
C VAL A 121 -9.19 -6.83 -1.12
N TYR A 122 -8.17 -6.02 -1.38
CA TYR A 122 -8.22 -4.58 -1.13
C TYR A 122 -9.33 -3.92 -1.96
N LEU A 123 -9.34 -4.15 -3.28
CA LEU A 123 -10.35 -3.56 -4.16
C LEU A 123 -11.77 -4.01 -3.79
N ALA A 124 -11.98 -5.29 -3.55
CA ALA A 124 -13.29 -5.83 -3.14
C ALA A 124 -13.74 -5.30 -1.76
N ALA A 125 -12.81 -4.98 -0.86
CA ALA A 125 -13.11 -4.38 0.44
C ALA A 125 -13.36 -2.85 0.37
N GLY A 126 -13.18 -2.22 -0.80
CA GLY A 126 -13.49 -0.82 -1.04
C GLY A 126 -12.26 0.11 -1.12
N THR A 127 -11.05 -0.40 -1.24
CA THR A 127 -9.88 0.40 -1.63
C THR A 127 -10.08 0.94 -3.04
N ASN A 128 -9.79 2.23 -3.25
CA ASN A 128 -10.01 2.89 -4.54
C ASN A 128 -8.91 2.55 -5.56
N VAL A 129 -7.67 2.39 -5.09
CA VAL A 129 -6.51 2.10 -5.93
C VAL A 129 -5.45 1.30 -5.18
N VAL A 130 -4.85 0.33 -5.87
CA VAL A 130 -3.67 -0.41 -5.42
C VAL A 130 -2.54 -0.14 -6.40
N PHE A 131 -1.44 0.38 -5.90
CA PHE A 131 -0.19 0.55 -6.65
C PHE A 131 0.73 -0.62 -6.33
N VAL A 132 1.15 -1.35 -7.35
CA VAL A 132 2.15 -2.41 -7.21
C VAL A 132 3.45 -1.94 -7.84
N VAL A 133 4.45 -1.69 -7.01
CA VAL A 133 5.76 -1.20 -7.44
C VAL A 133 6.69 -2.37 -7.65
N ASP A 134 7.28 -2.46 -8.84
CA ASP A 134 8.32 -3.43 -9.15
C ASP A 134 9.69 -2.71 -9.22
N PRO A 135 10.56 -2.88 -8.20
CA PRO A 135 11.85 -2.22 -8.17
C PRO A 135 12.89 -2.83 -9.15
N ASP A 136 12.69 -4.05 -9.60
CA ASP A 136 13.60 -4.71 -10.55
C ASP A 136 13.26 -4.30 -11.99
N GLU A 137 11.98 -4.30 -12.36
CA GLU A 137 11.49 -3.84 -13.66
C GLU A 137 11.33 -2.31 -13.73
N ARG A 138 11.42 -1.61 -12.59
CA ARG A 138 11.28 -0.14 -12.45
C ARG A 138 9.95 0.38 -13.00
N THR A 139 8.87 -0.31 -12.63
CA THR A 139 7.51 0.00 -13.06
C THR A 139 6.56 0.16 -11.87
N VAL A 140 5.40 0.78 -12.13
CA VAL A 140 4.26 0.83 -11.20
C VAL A 140 3.02 0.33 -11.92
N ARG A 141 2.45 -0.77 -11.45
CA ARG A 141 1.13 -1.23 -11.89
C ARG A 141 0.06 -0.53 -11.04
N VAL A 142 -0.88 0.11 -11.71
CA VAL A 142 -2.03 0.77 -11.09
C VAL A 142 -3.24 -0.12 -11.28
N CYS A 143 -3.88 -0.53 -10.20
CA CYS A 143 -5.04 -1.40 -10.20
C CYS A 143 -6.22 -0.70 -9.51
N ASP A 144 -7.36 -0.62 -10.19
CA ASP A 144 -8.61 -0.06 -9.65
C ASP A 144 -9.84 -0.85 -10.15
N SER A 145 -11.04 -0.32 -9.91
CA SER A 145 -12.30 -0.94 -10.35
C SER A 145 -12.46 -1.02 -11.87
N ASP A 146 -11.75 -0.20 -12.64
CA ASP A 146 -11.86 -0.13 -14.11
C ASP A 146 -10.84 -1.05 -14.80
N GLY A 147 -9.87 -1.59 -14.03
CA GLY A 147 -8.86 -2.50 -14.52
C GLY A 147 -7.46 -2.22 -14.03
N GLN A 148 -6.48 -2.46 -14.88
CA GLN A 148 -5.09 -2.23 -14.54
C GLN A 148 -4.30 -1.62 -15.69
N SER A 149 -3.30 -0.81 -15.36
CA SER A 149 -2.32 -0.25 -16.28
C SER A 149 -0.92 -0.32 -15.69
N VAL A 150 0.09 -0.28 -16.53
CA VAL A 150 1.50 -0.29 -16.10
C VAL A 150 2.16 1.02 -16.53
N LEU A 151 2.81 1.69 -15.58
CA LEU A 151 3.56 2.92 -15.77
C LEU A 151 5.06 2.59 -15.78
N GLY A 152 5.77 3.12 -16.76
CA GLY A 152 7.24 3.06 -16.84
C GLY A 152 7.89 4.32 -16.24
N GLU A 153 9.22 4.38 -16.25
CA GLU A 153 9.99 5.47 -15.63
C GLU A 153 9.69 6.87 -16.18
N GLU A 154 9.24 6.96 -17.44
CA GLU A 154 8.91 8.23 -18.08
C GLU A 154 7.47 8.70 -17.79
N ASP A 155 6.67 7.85 -17.15
CA ASP A 155 5.30 8.17 -16.76
C ASP A 155 5.25 8.82 -15.38
N ASP A 156 4.10 9.43 -15.07
CA ASP A 156 3.80 9.94 -13.73
C ASP A 156 2.84 9.01 -13.00
N VAL A 157 3.11 8.75 -11.71
CA VAL A 157 2.12 8.20 -10.80
C VAL A 157 1.05 9.27 -10.56
N ALA A 158 -0.19 8.94 -10.91
CA ALA A 158 -1.37 9.76 -10.65
C ALA A 158 -2.60 8.85 -10.62
N HIS A 159 -3.63 9.22 -9.88
CA HIS A 159 -4.90 8.50 -9.88
C HIS A 159 -6.07 9.45 -9.56
N ARG A 160 -7.23 9.21 -10.18
CA ARG A 160 -8.44 10.05 -10.01
C ARG A 160 -8.94 10.15 -8.56
N SER A 161 -8.75 9.10 -7.74
CA SER A 161 -9.13 9.11 -6.32
C SER A 161 -8.16 9.88 -5.42
N LEU A 162 -7.03 10.34 -5.96
CA LEU A 162 -5.99 11.12 -5.27
C LEU A 162 -5.72 12.42 -6.07
N PRO A 163 -6.70 13.33 -6.14
CA PRO A 163 -6.63 14.48 -7.03
C PRO A 163 -5.45 15.39 -6.68
N GLY A 164 -4.60 15.66 -7.68
CA GLY A 164 -3.39 16.46 -7.50
C GLY A 164 -2.15 15.67 -7.06
N LEU A 165 -2.28 14.42 -6.63
CA LEU A 165 -1.10 13.56 -6.48
C LEU A 165 -0.50 13.30 -7.86
N ARG A 166 0.77 13.72 -8.04
CA ARG A 166 1.52 13.48 -9.28
C ARG A 166 3.01 13.53 -9.01
N PHE A 167 3.72 12.48 -9.38
CA PHE A 167 5.18 12.44 -9.35
C PHE A 167 5.73 11.42 -10.36
N PRO A 168 6.94 11.64 -10.93
CA PRO A 168 7.53 10.73 -11.90
C PRO A 168 7.88 9.37 -11.29
N VAL A 169 7.52 8.27 -11.99
CA VAL A 169 7.85 6.89 -11.58
C VAL A 169 9.34 6.72 -11.29
N ARG A 170 10.23 7.30 -12.11
CA ARG A 170 11.69 7.21 -11.92
C ARG A 170 12.18 7.69 -10.54
N THR A 171 11.44 8.57 -9.87
CA THR A 171 11.81 9.07 -8.54
C THR A 171 11.82 7.97 -7.47
N LEU A 172 11.02 6.93 -7.65
CA LEU A 172 10.95 5.79 -6.74
C LEU A 172 12.26 4.99 -6.71
N PHE A 173 13.00 4.98 -7.83
CA PHE A 173 14.16 4.11 -8.05
C PHE A 173 15.50 4.84 -8.12
N ALA A 174 15.50 6.18 -8.23
CA ALA A 174 16.73 6.96 -8.36
C ALA A 174 17.62 6.81 -7.12
N SER A 175 18.91 6.61 -7.30
CA SER A 175 19.88 6.72 -6.20
C SER A 175 20.09 8.19 -5.85
N PRO A 176 20.22 8.55 -4.56
CA PRO A 176 20.60 9.91 -4.20
C PRO A 176 21.97 10.25 -4.82
N PRO A 177 22.17 11.49 -5.29
CA PRO A 177 23.46 11.90 -5.86
C PRO A 177 24.57 11.75 -4.82
N GLN A 178 25.70 11.18 -5.24
CA GLN A 178 26.90 11.21 -4.41
C GLN A 178 27.38 12.66 -4.29
N ARG A 179 27.62 13.12 -3.06
CA ARG A 179 28.37 14.37 -2.87
C ARG A 179 29.80 14.12 -3.34
N SER A 180 30.28 14.92 -4.27
CA SER A 180 31.70 15.00 -4.56
C SER A 180 32.41 15.48 -3.30
N LEU A 181 33.33 14.69 -2.78
CA LEU A 181 34.22 15.07 -1.69
C LEU A 181 35.20 16.16 -2.17
#